data_59e3440aad58426ce25a5cafe18afc58
#
_entry.id   59e3440aad58426ce25a5cafe18afc58
#
_cell.length_a   1.000
_cell.length_b   1.000
_cell.length_c   1.000
_cell.angle_alpha   90.00
_cell.angle_beta   90.00
_cell.angle_gamma   90.00
#
_symmetry.space_group_name_H-M   'P 1'
#
loop_
_entity.id
_entity.type
_entity.pdbx_description
1 polymer ?
#
loop_
_entity_poly.entity_id
_entity_poly.type
_entity_poly.pdbx_seq_one_letter_code
_entity_poly.pdbx_strand_id
1 'polypeptide(L)'
;AEVAMKGNWVISSVSYPGSDYIKVSSFEIADSQCFVGSTWKFVSNNNKGEMALTKTGCPAFSSPLTWYVNKEGNFVMKVLDAGEKAKRVREGYVLKVANQTENSFQLVDRITVGNSMADVVYQFQKTN
;
A
#
# COMPACT_ATOMS: atom_id res chain seq x y z
N ALA A 1 -1.97 -2.75 16.83
CA ALA A 1 -2.15 -2.25 15.47
C ALA A 1 -2.11 -3.38 14.45
N GLU A 2 -1.13 -4.28 14.54
CA GLU A 2 -1.02 -5.39 13.58
C GLU A 2 -2.23 -6.31 13.62
N VAL A 3 -2.75 -6.59 14.81
CA VAL A 3 -3.89 -7.50 14.96
C VAL A 3 -5.12 -6.96 14.22
N ALA A 4 -5.34 -5.66 14.28
CA ALA A 4 -6.47 -5.04 13.59
C ALA A 4 -6.30 -5.04 12.06
N MET A 5 -5.08 -5.21 11.57
CA MET A 5 -4.79 -5.19 10.14
C MET A 5 -4.85 -6.56 9.49
N LYS A 6 -4.94 -7.64 10.25
CA LYS A 6 -5.02 -8.96 9.63
C LYS A 6 -6.36 -9.16 8.92
N GLY A 7 -6.36 -9.99 7.89
CA GLY A 7 -7.57 -10.32 7.15
C GLY A 7 -7.48 -9.91 5.70
N ASN A 8 -8.65 -9.80 5.08
CA ASN A 8 -8.76 -9.48 3.66
C ASN A 8 -9.27 -8.06 3.48
N TRP A 9 -8.65 -7.33 2.56
CA TRP A 9 -8.89 -5.91 2.35
C TRP A 9 -8.96 -5.59 0.86
N VAL A 10 -9.60 -4.47 0.55
CA VAL A 10 -9.59 -3.88 -0.79
C VAL A 10 -9.21 -2.41 -0.62
N ILE A 11 -8.45 -1.88 -1.57
CA ILE A 11 -8.23 -0.43 -1.63
C ILE A 11 -9.45 0.18 -2.33
N SER A 12 -10.21 0.99 -1.61
CA SER A 12 -11.42 1.61 -2.15
C SER A 12 -11.15 2.93 -2.86
N SER A 13 -10.07 3.62 -2.49
CA SER A 13 -9.71 4.87 -3.16
C SER A 13 -8.23 5.17 -2.95
N VAL A 14 -7.68 5.93 -3.89
CA VAL A 14 -6.33 6.50 -3.81
C VAL A 14 -6.49 8.00 -4.03
N SER A 15 -6.02 8.81 -3.08
CA SER A 15 -6.19 10.25 -3.14
C SER A 15 -4.88 10.98 -2.86
N TYR A 16 -4.86 12.27 -3.17
CA TYR A 16 -3.67 13.12 -3.05
C TYR A 16 -4.06 14.41 -2.33
N PRO A 17 -4.13 14.39 -0.98
CA PRO A 17 -4.59 15.56 -0.23
C PRO A 17 -3.74 16.79 -0.54
N GLY A 18 -4.39 17.91 -0.76
CA GLY A 18 -3.72 19.16 -1.08
C GLY A 18 -3.29 19.29 -2.54
N SER A 19 -3.58 18.30 -3.36
CA SER A 19 -3.28 18.31 -4.80
C SER A 19 -4.51 17.88 -5.56
N ASP A 20 -4.68 18.36 -6.79
CA ASP A 20 -5.83 17.96 -7.60
C ASP A 20 -5.60 16.54 -8.12
N TYR A 21 -4.82 16.41 -9.16
CA TYR A 21 -4.47 15.12 -9.72
C TYR A 21 -2.98 15.07 -9.96
N ILE A 22 -2.35 14.01 -9.49
CA ILE A 22 -0.96 13.74 -9.83
C ILE A 22 -0.87 12.34 -10.39
N LYS A 23 0.02 12.17 -11.36
CA LYS A 23 0.26 10.86 -11.96
C LYS A 23 1.57 10.34 -11.43
N VAL A 24 1.48 9.34 -10.56
CA VAL A 24 2.66 8.74 -9.96
C VAL A 24 2.51 7.23 -9.96
N SER A 25 3.64 6.54 -10.03
CA SER A 25 3.68 5.10 -9.87
C SER A 25 3.80 4.77 -8.38
N SER A 26 3.10 3.73 -7.96
CA SER A 26 3.17 3.26 -6.58
C SER A 26 3.97 1.97 -6.51
N PHE A 27 4.87 1.90 -5.53
CA PHE A 27 5.66 0.71 -5.21
C PHE A 27 6.45 0.17 -6.40
N GLU A 28 6.70 1.03 -7.40
CA GLU A 28 7.41 0.69 -8.64
C GLU A 28 6.71 -0.43 -9.42
N ILE A 29 5.40 -0.54 -9.26
CA ILE A 29 4.58 -1.56 -9.92
C ILE A 29 3.75 -0.96 -11.05
N ALA A 30 2.95 0.07 -10.74
CA ALA A 30 1.98 0.64 -11.68
C ALA A 30 1.55 2.02 -11.20
N ASP A 31 0.83 2.74 -12.07
CA ASP A 31 0.21 4.01 -11.71
C ASP A 31 -0.62 3.86 -10.43
N SER A 32 -0.56 4.84 -9.54
CA SER A 32 -1.23 4.78 -8.25
C SER A 32 -2.73 4.50 -8.36
N GLN A 33 -3.40 5.00 -9.39
CA GLN A 33 -4.84 4.75 -9.58
C GLN A 33 -5.13 3.30 -9.95
N CYS A 34 -4.15 2.55 -10.42
CA CYS A 34 -4.31 1.12 -10.67
C CYS A 34 -4.54 0.32 -9.38
N PHE A 35 -4.22 0.89 -8.24
CA PHE A 35 -4.40 0.23 -6.95
C PHE A 35 -5.83 0.33 -6.42
N VAL A 36 -6.68 1.17 -7.03
CA VAL A 36 -8.11 1.19 -6.68
C VAL A 36 -8.73 -0.15 -7.08
N GLY A 37 -9.36 -0.81 -6.13
CA GLY A 37 -9.93 -2.14 -6.35
C GLY A 37 -8.96 -3.29 -6.13
N SER A 38 -7.68 -3.00 -5.84
CA SER A 38 -6.71 -4.06 -5.56
C SER A 38 -7.06 -4.78 -4.27
N THR A 39 -6.73 -6.07 -4.22
CA THR A 39 -7.02 -6.92 -3.07
C THR A 39 -5.76 -7.19 -2.28
N TRP A 40 -5.91 -7.28 -0.96
CA TRP A 40 -4.79 -7.44 -0.04
C TRP A 40 -5.18 -8.40 1.07
N LYS A 41 -4.24 -9.23 1.46
CA LYS A 41 -4.43 -10.14 2.58
C LYS A 41 -3.23 -10.02 3.51
N PHE A 42 -3.51 -9.85 4.80
CA PHE A 42 -2.45 -9.77 5.81
C PHE A 42 -2.64 -10.87 6.85
N VAL A 43 -1.57 -11.61 7.10
CA VAL A 43 -1.52 -12.67 8.11
C VAL A 43 -0.58 -12.19 9.22
N SER A 44 -1.10 -12.03 10.43
CA SER A 44 -0.33 -11.37 11.50
C SER A 44 0.67 -12.27 12.20
N ASN A 45 0.39 -13.56 12.33
CA ASN A 45 1.25 -14.42 13.14
C ASN A 45 2.62 -14.73 12.52
N ASN A 46 2.78 -14.54 11.22
CA ASN A 46 4.08 -14.70 10.57
C ASN A 46 4.44 -13.52 9.68
N ASN A 47 3.69 -12.44 9.78
CA ASN A 47 3.93 -11.19 9.06
C ASN A 47 4.05 -11.35 7.55
N LYS A 48 3.23 -12.21 6.99
CA LYS A 48 3.16 -12.44 5.55
C LYS A 48 1.83 -11.97 5.00
N GLY A 49 1.75 -11.86 3.69
CA GLY A 49 0.52 -11.49 3.03
C GLY A 49 0.66 -11.60 1.54
N GLU A 50 -0.33 -11.10 0.85
CA GLU A 50 -0.34 -11.08 -0.61
C GLU A 50 -1.20 -9.94 -1.11
N MET A 51 -0.96 -9.53 -2.36
CA MET A 51 -1.73 -8.47 -2.99
C MET A 51 -1.90 -8.79 -4.46
N ALA A 52 -2.95 -8.22 -5.06
CA ALA A 52 -3.20 -8.40 -6.49
C ALA A 52 -3.83 -7.14 -7.08
N LEU A 53 -3.33 -6.76 -8.25
CA LEU A 53 -3.93 -5.72 -9.09
C LEU A 53 -4.78 -6.41 -10.16
N THR A 54 -6.04 -6.03 -10.24
CA THR A 54 -6.97 -6.66 -11.19
C THR A 54 -7.74 -5.64 -12.02
N LYS A 55 -7.40 -4.37 -11.93
CA LYS A 55 -8.14 -3.31 -12.60
C LYS A 55 -7.95 -3.38 -14.12
N THR A 56 -9.05 -3.26 -14.86
CA THR A 56 -9.02 -3.21 -16.32
C THR A 56 -8.21 -2.00 -16.79
N GLY A 57 -7.36 -2.21 -17.78
CA GLY A 57 -6.49 -1.15 -18.30
C GLY A 57 -5.18 -0.97 -17.55
N CYS A 58 -4.97 -1.74 -16.50
CA CYS A 58 -3.75 -1.71 -15.70
C CYS A 58 -3.02 -3.04 -15.82
N PRO A 59 -1.70 -3.06 -15.54
CA PRO A 59 -0.98 -4.33 -15.56
C PRO A 59 -1.58 -5.31 -14.55
N ALA A 60 -1.77 -6.56 -14.95
CA ALA A 60 -2.14 -7.61 -14.02
C ALA A 60 -0.89 -7.98 -13.21
N PHE A 61 -1.00 -7.91 -11.89
CA PHE A 61 0.14 -8.18 -11.03
C PHE A 61 -0.34 -8.77 -9.71
N SER A 62 0.37 -9.77 -9.24
CA SER A 62 0.13 -10.30 -7.91
C SER A 62 1.47 -10.68 -7.29
N SER A 63 1.55 -10.61 -5.98
CA SER A 63 2.79 -10.90 -5.28
C SER A 63 2.53 -11.27 -3.84
N PRO A 64 3.29 -12.22 -3.31
CA PRO A 64 3.41 -12.33 -1.86
C PRO A 64 4.14 -11.13 -1.32
N LEU A 65 3.89 -10.82 -0.05
CA LEU A 65 4.59 -9.74 0.63
C LEU A 65 4.91 -10.10 2.07
N THR A 66 5.85 -9.34 2.63
CA THR A 66 6.09 -9.35 4.06
C THR A 66 5.72 -7.98 4.59
N TRP A 67 5.27 -7.91 5.84
CA TRP A 67 4.84 -6.66 6.45
C TRP A 67 4.98 -6.70 7.96
N TYR A 68 5.11 -5.52 8.54
CA TYR A 68 5.03 -5.37 9.99
C TYR A 68 4.77 -3.89 10.32
N VAL A 69 4.39 -3.63 11.56
CA VAL A 69 4.26 -2.26 12.08
C VAL A 69 5.42 -2.04 13.03
N ASN A 70 6.24 -1.01 12.77
CA ASN A 70 7.45 -0.76 13.55
C ASN A 70 7.14 0.00 14.84
N LYS A 71 8.17 0.33 15.61
CA LYS A 71 8.03 0.99 16.91
C LYS A 71 7.38 2.37 16.81
N GLU A 72 7.61 3.06 15.69
CA GLU A 72 7.02 4.38 15.45
C GLU A 72 5.58 4.31 14.97
N GLY A 73 5.02 3.09 14.82
CA GLY A 73 3.66 2.92 14.34
C GLY A 73 3.52 2.98 12.84
N ASN A 74 4.61 2.87 12.10
CA ASN A 74 4.59 2.87 10.64
C ASN A 74 4.48 1.45 10.08
N PHE A 75 3.75 1.34 8.97
CA PHE A 75 3.60 0.09 8.24
C PHE A 75 4.80 -0.08 7.31
N VAL A 76 5.48 -1.21 7.42
CA VAL A 76 6.64 -1.53 6.57
C VAL A 76 6.33 -2.78 5.79
N MET A 77 6.48 -2.71 4.45
CA MET A 77 6.20 -3.88 3.63
C MET A 77 7.23 -4.06 2.53
N LYS A 78 7.42 -5.30 2.13
CA LYS A 78 8.19 -5.67 0.93
C LYS A 78 7.29 -6.45 -0.02
N VAL A 79 7.29 -6.05 -1.28
CA VAL A 79 6.57 -6.74 -2.35
C VAL A 79 7.57 -7.67 -3.02
N LEU A 80 7.43 -8.98 -2.80
CA LEU A 80 8.51 -9.92 -3.08
C LEU A 80 8.75 -10.16 -4.57
N ASP A 81 7.72 -10.03 -5.41
CA ASP A 81 7.84 -10.27 -6.84
C ASP A 81 8.01 -8.99 -7.67
N ALA A 82 8.23 -7.85 -7.03
CA ALA A 82 8.37 -6.57 -7.73
C ALA A 82 9.78 -6.30 -8.26
N GLY A 83 10.70 -7.24 -8.07
CA GLY A 83 12.11 -7.07 -8.47
C GLY A 83 12.93 -6.47 -7.34
N GLU A 84 14.23 -6.34 -7.57
CA GLU A 84 15.16 -5.93 -6.51
C GLU A 84 16.06 -4.77 -6.88
N LYS A 85 15.76 -4.06 -7.98
CA LYS A 85 16.64 -3.00 -8.47
C LYS A 85 16.65 -1.76 -7.59
N ALA A 86 15.49 -1.36 -7.10
CA ALA A 86 15.37 -0.15 -6.31
C ALA A 86 15.64 -0.44 -4.83
N LYS A 87 16.23 0.53 -4.16
CA LYS A 87 16.54 0.42 -2.74
C LYS A 87 15.28 0.17 -1.91
N ARG A 88 14.19 0.86 -2.19
CA ARG A 88 12.93 0.69 -1.44
C ARG A 88 12.33 -0.69 -1.63
N VAL A 89 12.52 -1.31 -2.79
CA VAL A 89 12.03 -2.67 -3.02
C VAL A 89 12.78 -3.65 -2.11
N ARG A 90 14.09 -3.47 -1.97
CA ARG A 90 14.90 -4.34 -1.12
C ARG A 90 14.70 -4.12 0.37
N GLU A 91 14.60 -2.85 0.78
CA GLU A 91 14.53 -2.48 2.20
C GLU A 91 13.11 -2.36 2.73
N GLY A 92 12.14 -2.30 1.85
CA GLY A 92 10.74 -2.16 2.22
C GLY A 92 10.23 -0.74 2.05
N TYR A 93 8.92 -0.65 1.88
CA TYR A 93 8.21 0.63 1.82
C TYR A 93 7.70 0.95 3.21
N VAL A 94 7.95 2.17 3.67
CA VAL A 94 7.52 2.64 4.99
C VAL A 94 6.38 3.63 4.78
N LEU A 95 5.21 3.29 5.29
CA LEU A 95 4.01 4.11 5.12
C LEU A 95 3.43 4.44 6.49
N LYS A 96 2.80 5.60 6.57
CA LYS A 96 2.15 6.02 7.81
C LYS A 96 0.76 5.40 7.90
N VAL A 97 0.42 4.84 9.06
CA VAL A 97 -0.92 4.33 9.32
C VAL A 97 -1.78 5.47 9.87
N ALA A 98 -2.96 5.66 9.30
CA ALA A 98 -3.87 6.73 9.72
C ALA A 98 -5.31 6.21 9.78
N ASN A 99 -6.11 6.82 10.65
CA ASN A 99 -7.55 6.60 10.74
C ASN A 99 -7.93 5.12 10.82
N GLN A 100 -7.21 4.37 11.65
CA GLN A 100 -7.43 2.94 11.79
C GLN A 100 -8.66 2.63 12.62
N THR A 101 -9.54 1.77 12.08
CA THR A 101 -10.69 1.21 12.77
C THR A 101 -10.66 -0.31 12.58
N GLU A 102 -11.68 -0.99 13.09
CA GLU A 102 -11.79 -2.45 12.88
C GLU A 102 -11.99 -2.82 11.41
N ASN A 103 -12.57 -1.93 10.62
CA ASN A 103 -13.00 -2.24 9.26
C ASN A 103 -12.31 -1.40 8.19
N SER A 104 -11.47 -0.46 8.58
CA SER A 104 -10.80 0.41 7.64
C SER A 104 -9.52 0.99 8.22
N PHE A 105 -8.61 1.37 7.34
CA PHE A 105 -7.44 2.17 7.69
C PHE A 105 -6.90 2.83 6.44
N GLN A 106 -6.01 3.80 6.64
CA GLN A 106 -5.30 4.45 5.53
C GLN A 106 -3.81 4.17 5.67
N LEU A 107 -3.16 3.97 4.53
CA LEU A 107 -1.71 4.00 4.44
C LEU A 107 -1.33 5.23 3.63
N VAL A 108 -0.41 6.02 4.17
CA VAL A 108 0.02 7.28 3.54
C VAL A 108 1.48 7.15 3.14
N ASP A 109 1.75 7.31 1.85
CA ASP A 109 3.10 7.33 1.32
C ASP A 109 3.47 8.76 0.94
N ARG A 110 4.52 9.30 1.55
CA ARG A 110 4.99 10.64 1.24
C ARG A 110 6.06 10.55 0.17
N ILE A 111 5.79 11.17 -0.96
CA ILE A 111 6.65 11.04 -2.15
C ILE A 111 7.11 12.42 -2.62
N THR A 112 8.16 12.43 -3.43
CA THR A 112 8.64 13.65 -4.07
C THR A 112 8.03 13.75 -5.47
N VAL A 113 7.40 14.89 -5.75
CA VAL A 113 6.82 15.19 -7.07
C VAL A 113 7.42 16.52 -7.52
N GLY A 114 8.32 16.46 -8.50
CA GLY A 114 9.06 17.66 -8.91
C GLY A 114 9.90 18.19 -7.75
N ASN A 115 9.67 19.43 -7.36
CA ASN A 115 10.37 20.08 -6.25
C ASN A 115 9.58 20.06 -4.95
N SER A 116 8.46 19.34 -4.90
CA SER A 116 7.57 19.34 -3.74
C SER A 116 7.37 17.93 -3.22
N MET A 117 6.90 17.86 -1.97
CA MET A 117 6.45 16.59 -1.39
C MET A 117 4.94 16.50 -1.51
N ALA A 118 4.45 15.28 -1.72
CA ALA A 118 3.01 15.01 -1.79
C ALA A 118 2.72 13.71 -1.07
N ASP A 119 1.52 13.61 -0.53
CA ASP A 119 1.04 12.39 0.10
C ASP A 119 0.16 11.63 -0.87
N VAL A 120 0.35 10.31 -0.93
CA VAL A 120 -0.56 9.40 -1.61
C VAL A 120 -1.26 8.61 -0.53
N VAL A 121 -2.58 8.72 -0.46
CA VAL A 121 -3.38 8.08 0.58
C VAL A 121 -4.16 6.90 -0.02
N TYR A 122 -3.89 5.72 0.51
CA TYR A 122 -4.57 4.49 0.11
C TYR A 122 -5.60 4.15 1.17
N GLN A 123 -6.88 4.13 0.80
CA GLN A 123 -7.96 3.79 1.72
C GLN A 123 -8.24 2.29 1.65
N PHE A 124 -8.00 1.59 2.74
CA PHE A 124 -8.26 0.16 2.85
C PHE A 124 -9.59 -0.09 3.53
N GLN A 125 -10.40 -0.98 2.96
CA GLN A 125 -11.68 -1.39 3.52
C GLN A 125 -11.67 -2.91 3.69
N LYS A 126 -12.16 -3.38 4.82
CA LYS A 126 -12.22 -4.82 5.11
C LYS A 126 -13.31 -5.47 4.28
N THR A 127 -13.01 -6.65 3.73
CA THR A 127 -13.94 -7.37 2.86
C THR A 127 -14.57 -8.60 3.51
N ASN A 128 -14.11 -8.99 4.71
CA ASN A 128 -14.67 -10.17 5.38
C ASN A 128 -15.00 -9.93 6.85
#